data_061e1fa356a132a8f94e0ae7ffc8e75b
#
_entry.id   061e1fa356a132a8f94e0ae7ffc8e75b
#
_cell.length_a   1.000
_cell.length_b   1.000
_cell.length_c   1.000
_cell.angle_alpha   90.00
_cell.angle_beta   90.00
_cell.angle_gamma   90.00
#
_symmetry.space_group_name_H-M   'P 1'
#
loop_
_entity.id
_entity.type
_entity.pdbx_description
1 polymer ?
#
loop_
_entity_poly.entity_id
_entity_poly.type
_entity_poly.pdbx_seq_one_letter_code
_entity_poly.pdbx_strand_id
1 'polypeptide(L)'
;KCLVSVPNTFFRDWITENFEPIIVALLKEITKEHVKMEYILKKEETVNEKKVISVKKLSNYNNFNPKYTFEGFVVGSSNQFANAACLAVATNPGKTYNPLFIYGGVGLGKTHLLNAIGNFLVCHGDANIDRICYITAEVFTNELINAIRYEKMDDFRNRFRKLDVLLIDDIQFIAGKERTQA
;
A
#
# COMPACT_ATOMS: atom_id res chain seq x y z
N LYS A 1 11.26 -20.12 -26.76
CA LYS A 1 11.30 -20.25 -25.31
C LYS A 1 11.25 -18.85 -24.70
N CYS A 2 10.31 -18.58 -23.81
CA CYS A 2 10.18 -17.33 -23.06
C CYS A 2 10.44 -17.62 -21.57
N LEU A 3 11.39 -16.90 -20.97
CA LEU A 3 11.75 -17.03 -19.56
C LEU A 3 11.13 -15.88 -18.79
N VAL A 4 10.30 -16.19 -17.79
CA VAL A 4 9.64 -15.19 -16.93
C VAL A 4 10.17 -15.33 -15.50
N SER A 5 10.81 -14.28 -15.01
CA SER A 5 11.24 -14.23 -13.61
C SER A 5 10.08 -13.84 -12.71
N VAL A 6 9.76 -14.70 -11.74
CA VAL A 6 8.68 -14.47 -10.77
C VAL A 6 9.22 -14.50 -9.35
N PRO A 7 8.65 -13.69 -8.44
CA PRO A 7 9.16 -13.56 -7.08
C PRO A 7 8.95 -14.84 -6.24
N ASN A 8 7.88 -15.59 -6.48
CA ASN A 8 7.56 -16.81 -5.73
C ASN A 8 6.62 -17.73 -6.51
N THR A 9 6.37 -18.93 -5.96
CA THR A 9 5.52 -19.95 -6.58
C THR A 9 4.06 -19.51 -6.74
N PHE A 10 3.54 -18.71 -5.81
CA PHE A 10 2.17 -18.19 -5.88
C PHE A 10 1.98 -17.28 -7.11
N PHE A 11 2.93 -16.38 -7.36
CA PHE A 11 2.90 -15.51 -8.55
C PHE A 11 3.00 -16.33 -9.84
N ARG A 12 3.82 -17.38 -9.84
CA ARG A 12 3.90 -18.32 -10.96
C ARG A 12 2.52 -18.95 -11.23
N ASP A 13 1.93 -19.55 -10.21
CA ASP A 13 0.65 -20.28 -10.33
C ASP A 13 -0.48 -19.32 -10.75
N TRP A 14 -0.51 -18.13 -10.16
CA TRP A 14 -1.49 -17.10 -10.52
C TRP A 14 -1.35 -16.61 -11.97
N ILE A 15 -0.12 -16.37 -12.47
CA ILE A 15 0.13 -16.00 -13.87
C ILE A 15 -0.25 -17.17 -14.79
N THR A 16 0.11 -18.40 -14.42
CA THR A 16 -0.20 -19.59 -15.21
C THR A 16 -1.71 -19.77 -15.38
N GLU A 17 -2.48 -19.59 -14.32
CA GLU A 17 -3.93 -19.77 -14.36
C GLU A 17 -4.69 -18.66 -15.08
N ASN A 18 -4.24 -17.40 -14.93
CA ASN A 18 -5.01 -16.24 -15.38
C ASN A 18 -4.47 -15.59 -16.67
N PHE A 19 -3.18 -15.67 -16.94
CA PHE A 19 -2.54 -14.88 -17.99
C PHE A 19 -1.72 -15.69 -19.00
N GLU A 20 -1.20 -16.86 -18.65
CA GLU A 20 -0.36 -17.66 -19.55
C GLU A 20 -1.05 -17.96 -20.89
N PRO A 21 -2.35 -18.35 -20.94
CA PRO A 21 -3.01 -18.61 -22.23
C PRO A 21 -3.06 -17.38 -23.13
N ILE A 22 -3.26 -16.18 -22.54
CA ILE A 22 -3.33 -14.92 -23.27
C ILE A 22 -1.95 -14.52 -23.76
N ILE A 23 -0.94 -14.61 -22.90
CA ILE A 23 0.46 -14.27 -23.24
C ILE A 23 0.99 -15.18 -24.35
N VAL A 24 0.74 -16.49 -24.25
CA VAL A 24 1.17 -17.47 -25.28
C VAL A 24 0.50 -17.20 -26.62
N ALA A 25 -0.82 -16.85 -26.61
CA ALA A 25 -1.55 -16.50 -27.82
C ALA A 25 -0.95 -15.27 -28.52
N LEU A 26 -0.68 -14.20 -27.75
CA LEU A 26 -0.07 -12.97 -28.25
C LEU A 26 1.37 -13.20 -28.76
N LEU A 27 2.17 -13.97 -28.03
CA LEU A 27 3.53 -14.30 -28.45
C LEU A 27 3.53 -15.12 -29.74
N LYS A 28 2.59 -16.04 -29.92
CA LYS A 28 2.44 -16.83 -31.15
C LYS A 28 2.05 -15.93 -32.33
N GLU A 29 1.20 -14.95 -32.12
CA GLU A 29 0.80 -13.98 -33.16
C GLU A 29 1.98 -13.12 -33.61
N ILE A 30 2.81 -12.66 -32.67
CA ILE A 30 3.97 -11.78 -32.94
C ILE A 30 5.13 -12.56 -33.55
N THR A 31 5.48 -13.71 -32.97
CA THR A 31 6.69 -14.47 -33.35
C THR A 31 6.44 -15.49 -34.43
N LYS A 32 5.18 -15.82 -34.74
CA LYS A 32 4.73 -16.91 -35.62
C LYS A 32 5.27 -18.28 -35.25
N GLU A 33 5.78 -18.44 -34.03
CA GLU A 33 6.33 -19.67 -33.49
C GLU A 33 5.61 -20.10 -32.21
N HIS A 34 5.66 -21.40 -31.90
CA HIS A 34 5.17 -21.90 -30.63
C HIS A 34 6.17 -21.57 -29.52
N VAL A 35 5.83 -20.63 -28.66
CA VAL A 35 6.66 -20.19 -27.53
C VAL A 35 6.22 -20.94 -26.26
N LYS A 36 7.15 -21.70 -25.66
CA LYS A 36 6.95 -22.32 -24.36
C LYS A 36 7.40 -21.34 -23.27
N MET A 37 6.52 -21.09 -22.29
CA MET A 37 6.88 -20.29 -21.12
C MET A 37 7.57 -21.16 -20.07
N GLU A 38 8.61 -20.62 -19.48
CA GLU A 38 9.29 -21.19 -18.32
C GLU A 38 9.46 -20.12 -17.27
N TYR A 39 9.18 -20.48 -16.01
CA TYR A 39 9.23 -19.57 -14.89
C TYR A 39 10.49 -19.82 -14.07
N ILE A 40 11.23 -18.75 -13.80
CA ILE A 40 12.39 -18.78 -12.91
C ILE A 40 11.99 -18.09 -11.61
N LEU A 41 12.07 -18.83 -10.52
CA LEU A 41 11.93 -18.24 -9.18
C LEU A 41 13.18 -17.39 -8.92
N LYS A 42 12.97 -16.10 -8.67
CA LYS A 42 14.06 -15.24 -8.23
C LYS A 42 14.55 -15.77 -6.88
N LYS A 43 15.76 -16.36 -6.84
CA LYS A 43 16.39 -16.67 -5.55
C LYS A 43 16.55 -15.35 -4.81
N GLU A 44 15.82 -15.17 -3.72
CA GLU A 44 16.15 -14.14 -2.74
C GLU A 44 17.58 -14.44 -2.30
N GLU A 45 18.49 -13.50 -2.51
CA GLU A 45 19.76 -13.53 -1.82
C GLU A 45 19.44 -13.63 -0.33
N THR A 46 19.87 -14.70 0.29
CA THR A 46 19.71 -14.95 1.71
C THR A 46 20.41 -13.83 2.48
N VAL A 47 19.68 -12.77 2.73
CA VAL A 47 20.08 -11.78 3.73
C VAL A 47 19.92 -12.46 5.08
N ASN A 48 21.06 -12.70 5.71
CA ASN A 48 21.27 -13.29 7.02
C ASN A 48 20.10 -13.02 7.98
N GLU A 49 19.29 -14.05 8.24
CA GLU A 49 18.29 -14.07 9.28
C GLU A 49 18.97 -14.06 10.64
N LYS A 50 19.23 -12.91 11.17
CA LYS A 50 19.34 -12.60 12.61
C LYS A 50 19.60 -11.11 12.79
N LYS A 51 18.63 -10.28 12.44
CA LYS A 51 18.54 -8.95 13.03
C LYS A 51 17.08 -8.65 13.33
N VAL A 52 16.80 -8.57 14.60
CA VAL A 52 15.62 -7.96 15.21
C VAL A 52 14.98 -6.97 14.23
N ILE A 53 13.74 -7.25 13.82
CA ILE A 53 12.93 -6.33 13.03
C ILE A 53 12.69 -5.13 13.95
N SER A 54 13.70 -4.26 14.01
CA SER A 54 13.66 -3.05 14.79
C SER A 54 12.72 -2.05 14.08
N VAL A 55 12.15 -1.18 14.85
CA VAL A 55 11.29 -0.04 14.52
C VAL A 55 11.75 0.77 13.28
N LYS A 56 13.00 0.62 12.84
CA LYS A 56 13.58 1.21 11.61
C LYS A 56 12.89 0.86 10.28
N LYS A 57 12.02 -0.15 10.23
CA LYS A 57 11.28 -0.47 9.00
C LYS A 57 10.03 0.36 8.76
N LEU A 58 9.51 1.06 9.75
CA LEU A 58 8.36 1.96 9.60
C LEU A 58 8.73 3.27 8.88
N SER A 59 9.96 3.74 9.03
CA SER A 59 10.45 4.94 8.32
C SER A 59 10.44 4.81 6.77
N ASN A 60 10.39 3.58 6.24
CA ASN A 60 10.30 3.35 4.80
C ASN A 60 8.91 3.61 4.22
N TYR A 61 7.87 3.75 5.04
CA TYR A 61 6.49 4.01 4.61
C TYR A 61 6.11 5.50 4.69
N ASN A 62 6.91 6.33 5.34
CA ASN A 62 6.60 7.73 5.56
C ASN A 62 7.16 8.63 4.45
N ASN A 63 7.11 8.20 3.19
CA ASN A 63 7.45 9.01 2.03
C ASN A 63 6.30 9.95 1.67
N PHE A 64 5.99 10.88 2.58
CA PHE A 64 5.04 11.94 2.25
C PHE A 64 5.63 12.85 1.17
N ASN A 65 4.80 13.19 0.18
CA ASN A 65 5.18 14.20 -0.79
C ASN A 65 5.11 15.59 -0.11
N PRO A 66 6.24 16.30 0.05
CA PRO A 66 6.28 17.58 0.76
C PRO A 66 5.47 18.69 0.08
N LYS A 67 5.11 18.51 -1.19
CA LYS A 67 4.25 19.46 -1.93
C LYS A 67 2.77 19.35 -1.57
N TYR A 68 2.36 18.24 -0.95
CA TYR A 68 0.97 17.99 -0.61
C TYR A 68 0.69 18.44 0.82
N THR A 69 0.44 19.73 0.97
CA THR A 69 0.09 20.38 2.25
C THR A 69 -1.34 20.89 2.21
N PHE A 70 -1.90 21.26 3.37
CA PHE A 70 -3.23 21.87 3.44
C PHE A 70 -3.24 23.25 2.75
N GLU A 71 -2.14 24.01 2.85
CA GLU A 71 -1.99 25.33 2.21
C GLU A 71 -1.92 25.21 0.69
N GLY A 72 -1.32 24.11 0.18
CA GLY A 72 -1.24 23.82 -1.25
C GLY A 72 -2.51 23.22 -1.83
N PHE A 73 -3.49 22.85 -1.01
CA PHE A 73 -4.74 22.25 -1.48
C PHE A 73 -5.73 23.30 -1.92
N VAL A 74 -6.21 23.19 -3.17
CA VAL A 74 -7.22 24.12 -3.70
C VAL A 74 -8.59 23.78 -3.13
N VAL A 75 -9.12 24.65 -2.27
CA VAL A 75 -10.42 24.47 -1.62
C VAL A 75 -11.52 25.14 -2.45
N GLY A 76 -12.57 24.39 -2.73
CA GLY A 76 -13.81 24.86 -3.37
C GLY A 76 -15.04 24.33 -2.62
N SER A 77 -16.24 24.72 -3.06
CA SER A 77 -17.50 24.31 -2.40
C SER A 77 -17.71 22.80 -2.34
N SER A 78 -17.17 22.05 -3.33
CA SER A 78 -17.33 20.59 -3.43
C SER A 78 -16.39 19.80 -2.50
N ASN A 79 -15.26 20.37 -2.06
CA ASN A 79 -14.25 19.68 -1.27
C ASN A 79 -13.95 20.34 0.08
N GLN A 80 -14.59 21.46 0.40
CA GLN A 80 -14.39 22.22 1.64
C GLN A 80 -14.63 21.34 2.88
N PHE A 81 -15.66 20.52 2.88
CA PHE A 81 -15.97 19.62 3.98
C PHE A 81 -14.87 18.56 4.16
N ALA A 82 -14.40 17.95 3.06
CA ALA A 82 -13.32 16.97 3.11
C ALA A 82 -12.03 17.57 3.65
N ASN A 83 -11.68 18.80 3.18
CA ASN A 83 -10.51 19.52 3.68
C ASN A 83 -10.62 19.82 5.18
N ALA A 84 -11.77 20.32 5.65
CA ALA A 84 -12.01 20.62 7.05
C ALA A 84 -11.95 19.36 7.95
N ALA A 85 -12.54 18.25 7.49
CA ALA A 85 -12.47 16.96 8.20
C ALA A 85 -11.02 16.43 8.30
N CYS A 86 -10.24 16.52 7.21
CA CYS A 86 -8.85 16.13 7.22
C CYS A 86 -8.00 16.98 8.16
N LEU A 87 -8.22 18.29 8.18
CA LEU A 87 -7.54 19.22 9.10
C LEU A 87 -7.91 18.92 10.56
N ALA A 88 -9.17 18.62 10.85
CA ALA A 88 -9.61 18.23 12.18
C ALA A 88 -8.95 16.94 12.66
N VAL A 89 -8.78 15.94 11.78
CA VAL A 89 -8.04 14.71 12.08
C VAL A 89 -6.56 14.98 12.29
N ALA A 90 -5.95 15.83 11.46
CA ALA A 90 -4.54 16.19 11.59
C ALA A 90 -4.24 16.92 12.91
N THR A 91 -5.18 17.80 13.34
CA THR A 91 -5.04 18.56 14.58
C THR A 91 -5.28 17.70 15.83
N ASN A 92 -6.24 16.76 15.78
CA ASN A 92 -6.63 15.91 16.90
C ASN A 92 -6.85 14.46 16.47
N PRO A 93 -5.76 13.71 16.20
CA PRO A 93 -5.85 12.33 15.74
C PRO A 93 -6.64 11.44 16.70
N GLY A 94 -7.52 10.62 16.15
CA GLY A 94 -8.32 9.64 16.89
C GLY A 94 -9.47 10.19 17.73
N LYS A 95 -9.65 11.52 17.81
CA LYS A 95 -10.69 12.13 18.67
C LYS A 95 -11.96 12.53 17.91
N THR A 96 -11.83 13.17 16.75
CA THR A 96 -12.96 13.74 16.04
C THR A 96 -13.58 12.76 15.03
N TYR A 97 -12.75 12.19 14.19
CA TYR A 97 -13.15 11.22 13.17
C TYR A 97 -12.18 10.04 13.19
N ASN A 98 -12.67 8.86 13.59
CA ASN A 98 -11.89 7.61 13.58
C ASN A 98 -12.83 6.42 13.39
N PRO A 99 -12.82 5.78 12.21
CA PRO A 99 -12.04 6.15 11.03
C PRO A 99 -12.59 7.35 10.27
N LEU A 100 -11.72 8.07 9.54
CA LEU A 100 -12.12 9.02 8.50
C LEU A 100 -11.99 8.33 7.14
N PHE A 101 -13.07 8.27 6.38
CA PHE A 101 -13.10 7.73 5.03
C PHE A 101 -13.36 8.83 4.00
N ILE A 102 -12.41 9.01 3.06
CA ILE A 102 -12.47 10.01 2.00
C ILE A 102 -12.70 9.28 0.67
N TYR A 103 -13.81 9.60 0.02
CA TYR A 103 -14.15 9.00 -1.27
C TYR A 103 -14.48 10.08 -2.30
N GLY A 104 -14.41 9.72 -3.57
CA GLY A 104 -14.66 10.62 -4.69
C GLY A 104 -13.99 10.16 -5.97
N GLY A 105 -14.28 10.82 -7.07
CA GLY A 105 -13.72 10.53 -8.39
C GLY A 105 -12.19 10.64 -8.45
N VAL A 106 -11.61 10.20 -9.56
CA VAL A 106 -10.17 10.31 -9.84
C VAL A 106 -9.78 11.80 -9.98
N GLY A 107 -8.59 12.16 -9.52
CA GLY A 107 -8.05 13.51 -9.66
C GLY A 107 -8.59 14.56 -8.68
N LEU A 108 -9.49 14.21 -7.76
CA LEU A 108 -10.08 15.15 -6.80
C LEU A 108 -9.21 15.45 -5.56
N GLY A 109 -7.98 14.96 -5.52
CA GLY A 109 -7.02 15.29 -4.47
C GLY A 109 -7.10 14.45 -3.20
N LYS A 110 -7.69 13.24 -3.23
CA LYS A 110 -7.72 12.32 -2.06
C LYS A 110 -6.33 12.02 -1.52
N THR A 111 -5.41 11.60 -2.38
CA THR A 111 -3.99 11.36 -2.05
C THR A 111 -3.30 12.62 -1.53
N HIS A 112 -3.64 13.80 -2.06
CA HIS A 112 -3.13 15.08 -1.55
C HIS A 112 -3.55 15.28 -0.09
N LEU A 113 -4.83 15.12 0.23
CA LEU A 113 -5.35 15.30 1.60
C LEU A 113 -4.73 14.28 2.57
N LEU A 114 -4.56 13.01 2.17
CA LEU A 114 -3.87 12.03 3.01
C LEU A 114 -2.41 12.44 3.31
N ASN A 115 -1.69 12.88 2.29
CA ASN A 115 -0.32 13.38 2.48
C ASN A 115 -0.30 14.67 3.31
N ALA A 116 -1.29 15.56 3.14
CA ALA A 116 -1.39 16.79 3.92
C ALA A 116 -1.56 16.48 5.42
N ILE A 117 -2.37 15.47 5.78
CA ILE A 117 -2.48 14.99 7.16
C ILE A 117 -1.10 14.54 7.67
N GLY A 118 -0.41 13.68 6.92
CA GLY A 118 0.90 13.17 7.30
C GLY A 118 1.95 14.28 7.46
N ASN A 119 2.05 15.19 6.49
CA ASN A 119 2.95 16.32 6.54
C ASN A 119 2.66 17.26 7.74
N PHE A 120 1.36 17.52 8.01
CA PHE A 120 0.96 18.33 9.16
C PHE A 120 1.39 17.69 10.48
N LEU A 121 1.13 16.38 10.66
CA LEU A 121 1.51 15.65 11.87
C LEU A 121 3.01 15.62 12.11
N VAL A 122 3.80 15.51 11.04
CA VAL A 122 5.26 15.54 11.12
C VAL A 122 5.79 16.92 11.49
N CYS A 123 5.16 17.99 10.95
CA CYS A 123 5.64 19.35 11.15
C CYS A 123 5.14 20.03 12.43
N HIS A 124 3.93 19.67 12.89
CA HIS A 124 3.23 20.41 13.97
C HIS A 124 2.85 19.52 15.15
N GLY A 125 3.01 18.19 15.03
CA GLY A 125 2.57 17.26 16.03
C GLY A 125 3.66 16.85 17.01
N ASP A 126 3.29 16.56 18.26
CA ASP A 126 4.13 15.79 19.18
C ASP A 126 4.21 14.30 18.78
N ALA A 127 3.62 13.95 17.63
CA ALA A 127 3.59 12.57 17.14
C ALA A 127 4.99 12.12 16.71
N ASN A 128 5.46 11.04 17.30
CA ASN A 128 6.69 10.41 16.85
C ASN A 128 6.47 9.90 15.41
N ILE A 129 7.28 10.38 14.47
CA ILE A 129 7.22 9.99 13.05
C ILE A 129 7.23 8.46 12.87
N ASP A 130 7.86 7.72 13.77
CA ASP A 130 7.90 6.26 13.75
C ASP A 130 6.55 5.60 14.09
N ARG A 131 5.57 6.38 14.57
CA ARG A 131 4.22 5.93 14.92
C ARG A 131 3.15 6.39 13.94
N ILE A 132 3.55 7.04 12.86
CA ILE A 132 2.70 7.39 11.72
C ILE A 132 3.06 6.44 10.59
N CYS A 133 2.07 5.87 9.90
CA CYS A 133 2.27 5.02 8.74
C CYS A 133 1.38 5.49 7.58
N TYR A 134 2.01 5.79 6.44
CA TYR A 134 1.31 5.99 5.17
C TYR A 134 1.62 4.81 4.26
N ILE A 135 0.60 4.13 3.80
CA ILE A 135 0.72 2.90 3.02
C ILE A 135 -0.40 2.83 1.98
N THR A 136 -0.13 2.28 0.80
CA THR A 136 -1.20 1.95 -0.14
C THR A 136 -1.90 0.65 0.27
N ALA A 137 -3.18 0.53 -0.05
CA ALA A 137 -3.95 -0.68 0.24
C ALA A 137 -3.35 -1.94 -0.42
N GLU A 138 -2.70 -1.79 -1.57
CA GLU A 138 -1.97 -2.86 -2.23
C GLU A 138 -0.82 -3.39 -1.37
N VAL A 139 0.06 -2.49 -0.91
CA VAL A 139 1.21 -2.86 -0.08
C VAL A 139 0.76 -3.45 1.24
N PHE A 140 -0.25 -2.84 1.88
CA PHE A 140 -0.85 -3.37 3.11
C PHE A 140 -1.36 -4.81 2.94
N THR A 141 -2.10 -5.06 1.85
CA THR A 141 -2.63 -6.39 1.52
C THR A 141 -1.52 -7.40 1.28
N ASN A 142 -0.48 -7.01 0.54
CA ASN A 142 0.65 -7.90 0.26
C ASN A 142 1.40 -8.26 1.55
N GLU A 143 1.56 -7.32 2.47
CA GLU A 143 2.16 -7.60 3.78
C GLU A 143 1.29 -8.51 4.64
N LEU A 144 -0.03 -8.30 4.65
CA LEU A 144 -0.98 -9.17 5.34
C LEU A 144 -0.90 -10.61 4.80
N ILE A 145 -0.93 -10.79 3.48
CA ILE A 145 -0.81 -12.11 2.84
C ILE A 145 0.52 -12.78 3.21
N ASN A 146 1.61 -12.03 3.19
CA ASN A 146 2.92 -12.55 3.58
C ASN A 146 2.95 -12.94 5.07
N ALA A 147 2.34 -12.14 5.95
CA ALA A 147 2.24 -12.46 7.36
C ALA A 147 1.44 -13.76 7.63
N ILE A 148 0.37 -13.97 6.89
CA ILE A 148 -0.41 -15.24 6.93
C ILE A 148 0.43 -16.40 6.43
N ARG A 149 1.10 -16.24 5.27
CA ARG A 149 1.90 -17.31 4.64
C ARG A 149 3.07 -17.77 5.49
N TYR A 150 3.71 -16.85 6.19
CA TYR A 150 4.91 -17.13 6.98
C TYR A 150 4.63 -17.25 8.48
N GLU A 151 3.35 -17.37 8.88
CA GLU A 151 2.91 -17.50 10.28
C GLU A 151 3.40 -16.34 11.18
N LYS A 152 3.54 -15.13 10.60
CA LYS A 152 4.01 -13.90 11.26
C LYS A 152 2.88 -12.91 11.57
N MET A 153 1.66 -13.42 11.79
CA MET A 153 0.49 -12.57 12.05
C MET A 153 0.63 -11.75 13.33
N ASP A 154 1.28 -12.29 14.36
CA ASP A 154 1.49 -11.55 15.61
C ASP A 154 2.45 -10.38 15.41
N ASP A 155 3.49 -10.54 14.61
CA ASP A 155 4.42 -9.46 14.26
C ASP A 155 3.71 -8.36 13.47
N PHE A 156 2.87 -8.76 12.49
CA PHE A 156 2.06 -7.85 11.70
C PHE A 156 1.11 -7.05 12.59
N ARG A 157 0.32 -7.73 13.44
CA ARG A 157 -0.62 -7.08 14.37
C ARG A 157 0.10 -6.14 15.34
N ASN A 158 1.20 -6.59 15.94
CA ASN A 158 1.99 -5.81 16.90
C ASN A 158 2.57 -4.56 16.25
N ARG A 159 2.94 -4.61 14.96
CA ARG A 159 3.43 -3.46 14.22
C ARG A 159 2.34 -2.41 14.02
N PHE A 160 1.18 -2.80 13.48
CA PHE A 160 0.10 -1.86 13.19
C PHE A 160 -0.62 -1.34 14.44
N ARG A 161 -0.70 -2.14 15.51
CA ARG A 161 -1.29 -1.70 16.78
C ARG A 161 -0.46 -0.66 17.54
N LYS A 162 0.82 -0.54 17.24
CA LYS A 162 1.71 0.45 17.86
C LYS A 162 1.65 1.83 17.19
N LEU A 163 0.95 1.93 16.07
CA LEU A 163 0.78 3.19 15.36
C LEU A 163 -0.21 4.10 16.10
N ASP A 164 0.08 5.39 16.10
CA ASP A 164 -0.86 6.42 16.51
C ASP A 164 -1.78 6.82 15.35
N VAL A 165 -1.23 6.81 14.11
CA VAL A 165 -1.95 7.17 12.90
C VAL A 165 -1.60 6.21 11.76
N LEU A 166 -2.63 5.65 11.14
CA LEU A 166 -2.53 4.83 9.94
C LEU A 166 -3.29 5.53 8.80
N LEU A 167 -2.58 5.85 7.73
CA LEU A 167 -3.10 6.47 6.52
C LEU A 167 -3.02 5.44 5.38
N ILE A 168 -4.17 5.00 4.89
CA ILE A 168 -4.25 4.02 3.80
C ILE A 168 -4.78 4.70 2.55
N ASP A 169 -3.99 4.70 1.49
CA ASP A 169 -4.39 5.21 0.18
C ASP A 169 -4.87 4.09 -0.75
N ASP A 170 -5.63 4.47 -1.79
CA ASP A 170 -6.11 3.57 -2.84
C ASP A 170 -6.87 2.34 -2.31
N ILE A 171 -7.75 2.57 -1.32
CA ILE A 171 -8.53 1.50 -0.66
C ILE A 171 -9.38 0.69 -1.64
N GLN A 172 -9.71 1.22 -2.83
CA GLN A 172 -10.41 0.50 -3.89
C GLN A 172 -9.67 -0.75 -4.38
N PHE A 173 -8.36 -0.84 -4.14
CA PHE A 173 -7.58 -2.05 -4.46
C PHE A 173 -8.05 -3.29 -3.69
N ILE A 174 -8.66 -3.10 -2.51
CA ILE A 174 -9.22 -4.19 -1.69
C ILE A 174 -10.66 -4.53 -2.13
N ALA A 175 -11.34 -3.62 -2.87
CA ALA A 175 -12.69 -3.86 -3.35
C ALA A 175 -12.71 -5.07 -4.32
N GLY A 176 -13.62 -6.01 -4.09
CA GLY A 176 -13.73 -7.25 -4.87
C GLY A 176 -12.81 -8.40 -4.40
N LYS A 177 -11.99 -8.20 -3.36
CA LYS A 177 -11.17 -9.26 -2.75
C LYS A 177 -11.79 -9.69 -1.41
N GLU A 178 -12.88 -10.46 -1.45
CA GLU A 178 -13.64 -10.87 -0.26
C GLU A 178 -12.77 -11.47 0.87
N ARG A 179 -11.74 -12.26 0.52
CA ARG A 179 -10.80 -12.86 1.48
C ARG A 179 -9.88 -11.87 2.20
N THR A 180 -9.82 -10.63 1.73
CA THR A 180 -8.95 -9.60 2.31
C THR A 180 -9.74 -8.59 3.14
N GLN A 181 -11.07 -8.62 3.03
CA GLN A 181 -11.97 -7.68 3.73
C GLN A 181 -12.41 -8.20 5.11
N ALA A 182 -12.24 -9.49 5.39
CA ALA A 182 -12.53 -10.14 6.67
C ALA A 182 -11.31 -10.10 7.61
#